data_fd1646dbc2510131b8cf848fc35601fa
#
_entry.id   fd1646dbc2510131b8cf848fc35601fa
#
_cell.length_a   1.000
_cell.length_b   1.000
_cell.length_c   1.000
_cell.angle_alpha   90.00
_cell.angle_beta   90.00
_cell.angle_gamma   90.00
#
_symmetry.space_group_name_H-M   'P 1'
#
loop_
_entity.id
_entity.type
_entity.pdbx_description
1 polymer ?
#
loop_
_entity_poly.entity_id
_entity_poly.type
_entity_poly.pdbx_seq_one_letter_code
_entity_poly.pdbx_strand_id
1 'polypeptide(L)'
;MNTFLKLAFLFYIGSSLGWVLELFFRRFISGNNPERKWINPGFMVGPYVPLYGTGLCILYLVSRLSESRQIADPVWNHIAMLVLMAAAMTAIEYIAGILLLKVMNARLWDYSRRWGNVKGLICPLFSAIWAVMGAAYYFFVDPYILRALDWLSRNLAFSFVIGVFFGVFAIDFVYSTHLMVKIRTFAREKNVVVRYEELKAYFKAGRENGRQHFFLALHTEIPLREKLQQYYDYRRARREELDRILHGEDGTSNTAKAE
;
A
#
# COMPACT_ATOMS: atom_id res chain seq x y z
N MET A 1 27.50 -2.87 15.65
CA MET A 1 26.87 -2.69 14.31
C MET A 1 26.28 -1.28 14.21
N ASN A 2 26.49 -0.62 13.09
CA ASN A 2 26.05 0.77 12.86
C ASN A 2 24.51 0.81 12.68
N THR A 3 23.87 1.90 13.12
CA THR A 3 22.40 2.10 13.05
C THR A 3 21.87 2.04 11.63
N PHE A 4 22.62 2.56 10.66
CA PHE A 4 22.24 2.50 9.25
C PHE A 4 22.05 1.05 8.77
N LEU A 5 22.98 0.14 9.07
CA LEU A 5 22.87 -1.26 8.67
C LEU A 5 21.71 -1.97 9.38
N LYS A 6 21.43 -1.61 10.65
CA LYS A 6 20.24 -2.12 11.37
C LYS A 6 18.97 -1.72 10.64
N LEU A 7 18.81 -0.45 10.31
CA LEU A 7 17.62 0.08 9.62
C LEU A 7 17.50 -0.47 8.19
N ALA A 8 18.61 -0.62 7.46
CA ALA A 8 18.61 -1.24 6.14
C ALA A 8 18.11 -2.70 6.18
N PHE A 9 18.59 -3.48 7.15
CA PHE A 9 18.13 -4.84 7.35
C PHE A 9 16.64 -4.93 7.73
N LEU A 10 16.20 -4.06 8.64
CA LEU A 10 14.79 -3.99 9.03
C LEU A 10 13.89 -3.56 7.87
N PHE A 11 14.33 -2.59 7.08
CA PHE A 11 13.62 -2.17 5.88
C PHE A 11 13.49 -3.33 4.88
N TYR A 12 14.58 -4.08 4.63
CA TYR A 12 14.56 -5.26 3.77
C TYR A 12 13.55 -6.29 4.26
N ILE A 13 13.64 -6.70 5.53
CA ILE A 13 12.72 -7.71 6.11
C ILE A 13 11.28 -7.19 6.10
N GLY A 14 11.06 -5.97 6.60
CA GLY A 14 9.74 -5.38 6.71
C GLY A 14 9.06 -5.20 5.36
N SER A 15 9.80 -4.75 4.35
CA SER A 15 9.26 -4.60 2.99
C SER A 15 8.87 -5.93 2.36
N SER A 16 9.69 -6.97 2.56
CA SER A 16 9.45 -8.31 1.99
C SER A 16 8.31 -9.04 2.70
N LEU A 17 8.30 -9.06 4.03
CA LEU A 17 7.20 -9.64 4.81
C LEU A 17 5.90 -8.86 4.63
N GLY A 18 5.97 -7.53 4.57
CA GLY A 18 4.82 -6.67 4.30
C GLY A 18 4.22 -6.94 2.93
N TRP A 19 5.05 -7.24 1.93
CA TRP A 19 4.57 -7.66 0.61
C TRP A 19 3.77 -8.97 0.69
N VAL A 20 4.25 -9.96 1.43
CA VAL A 20 3.54 -11.22 1.65
C VAL A 20 2.18 -10.96 2.34
N LEU A 21 2.18 -10.20 3.44
CA LEU A 21 0.95 -9.85 4.16
C LEU A 21 -0.06 -9.14 3.26
N GLU A 22 0.39 -8.14 2.50
CA GLU A 22 -0.46 -7.36 1.61
C GLU A 22 -0.98 -8.21 0.45
N LEU A 23 -0.19 -9.15 -0.07
CA LEU A 23 -0.60 -10.09 -1.11
C LEU A 23 -1.78 -10.95 -0.64
N PHE A 24 -1.70 -11.49 0.58
CA PHE A 24 -2.77 -12.27 1.17
C PHE A 24 -3.99 -11.41 1.51
N PHE A 25 -3.79 -10.22 2.10
CA PHE A 25 -4.87 -9.28 2.37
C PHE A 25 -5.65 -8.94 1.10
N ARG A 26 -4.97 -8.62 0.00
CA ARG A 26 -5.63 -8.31 -1.28
C ARG A 26 -6.36 -9.50 -1.86
N ARG A 27 -5.80 -10.69 -1.74
CA ARG A 27 -6.42 -11.91 -2.26
C ARG A 27 -7.71 -12.27 -1.50
N PHE A 28 -7.71 -12.19 -0.17
CA PHE A 28 -8.75 -12.79 0.65
C PHE A 28 -9.70 -11.76 1.30
N ILE A 29 -9.25 -10.54 1.55
CA ILE A 29 -9.98 -9.56 2.37
C ILE A 29 -10.40 -8.33 1.55
N SER A 30 -9.54 -7.82 0.66
CA SER A 30 -9.78 -6.56 -0.03
C SER A 30 -11.03 -6.59 -0.90
N GLY A 31 -11.95 -5.62 -0.70
CA GLY A 31 -13.12 -5.41 -1.55
C GLY A 31 -12.79 -4.87 -2.95
N ASN A 32 -11.56 -4.35 -3.15
CA ASN A 32 -11.12 -3.84 -4.45
C ASN A 32 -10.66 -4.97 -5.41
N ASN A 33 -10.68 -6.21 -4.95
CA ASN A 33 -10.35 -7.41 -5.73
C ASN A 33 -11.49 -8.44 -5.65
N PRO A 34 -12.66 -8.17 -6.24
CA PRO A 34 -13.82 -9.06 -6.15
C PRO A 34 -13.57 -10.44 -6.76
N GLU A 35 -12.76 -10.51 -7.80
CA GLU A 35 -12.41 -11.76 -8.48
C GLU A 35 -11.35 -12.59 -7.74
N ARG A 36 -10.89 -12.12 -6.57
CA ARG A 36 -9.89 -12.82 -5.74
C ARG A 36 -8.64 -13.26 -6.50
N LYS A 37 -8.18 -12.47 -7.47
CA LYS A 37 -6.95 -12.73 -8.24
C LYS A 37 -5.70 -12.37 -7.45
N TRP A 38 -4.61 -13.07 -7.72
CA TRP A 38 -3.30 -12.69 -7.20
C TRP A 38 -2.79 -11.46 -7.95
N ILE A 39 -2.68 -10.34 -7.27
CA ILE A 39 -2.22 -9.06 -7.82
C ILE A 39 -1.03 -8.60 -6.99
N ASN A 40 0.10 -8.29 -7.65
CA ASN A 40 1.26 -7.75 -6.98
C ASN A 40 0.91 -6.44 -6.25
N PRO A 41 1.07 -6.35 -4.93
CA PRO A 41 0.73 -5.14 -4.18
C PRO A 41 1.71 -3.99 -4.43
N GLY A 42 1.28 -2.77 -4.07
CA GLY A 42 2.10 -1.57 -4.21
C GLY A 42 2.28 -1.11 -5.66
N PHE A 43 3.17 -0.15 -5.86
CA PHE A 43 3.49 0.40 -7.19
C PHE A 43 4.78 -0.18 -7.78
N MET A 44 5.59 -0.83 -6.97
CA MET A 44 6.84 -1.45 -7.38
C MET A 44 6.61 -2.81 -8.04
N VAL A 45 7.56 -3.23 -8.86
CA VAL A 45 7.51 -4.51 -9.59
C VAL A 45 7.91 -5.66 -8.69
N GLY A 46 8.96 -5.49 -7.88
CA GLY A 46 9.51 -6.54 -7.02
C GLY A 46 8.65 -6.92 -5.83
N PRO A 47 9.02 -8.01 -5.12
CA PRO A 47 8.27 -8.55 -3.98
C PRO A 47 8.58 -7.79 -2.68
N TYR A 48 8.29 -6.49 -2.65
CA TYR A 48 8.48 -5.64 -1.49
C TYR A 48 7.50 -4.45 -1.50
N VAL A 49 7.09 -4.04 -0.31
CA VAL A 49 6.24 -2.86 -0.07
C VAL A 49 6.97 -1.91 0.88
N PRO A 50 7.53 -0.79 0.38
CA PRO A 50 8.34 0.15 1.17
C PRO A 50 7.65 0.69 2.42
N LEU A 51 6.32 0.85 2.39
CA LEU A 51 5.53 1.33 3.52
C LEU A 51 5.73 0.46 4.77
N TYR A 52 5.69 -0.88 4.60
CA TYR A 52 5.89 -1.83 5.71
C TYR A 52 7.34 -1.84 6.20
N GLY A 53 8.31 -1.71 5.27
CA GLY A 53 9.73 -1.59 5.65
C GLY A 53 10.02 -0.33 6.46
N THR A 54 9.50 0.81 6.02
CA THR A 54 9.58 2.08 6.76
C THR A 54 8.86 1.96 8.11
N GLY A 55 7.67 1.34 8.13
CA GLY A 55 6.91 1.08 9.35
C GLY A 55 7.70 0.28 10.38
N LEU A 56 8.32 -0.84 9.96
CA LEU A 56 9.13 -1.67 10.85
C LEU A 56 10.34 -0.89 11.42
N CYS A 57 11.02 -0.08 10.59
CA CYS A 57 12.10 0.78 11.06
C CYS A 57 11.62 1.75 12.15
N ILE A 58 10.44 2.35 11.99
CA ILE A 58 9.91 3.30 12.96
C ILE A 58 9.42 2.61 14.23
N LEU A 59 8.75 1.47 14.13
CA LEU A 59 8.38 0.67 15.30
C LEU A 59 9.61 0.30 16.14
N TYR A 60 10.69 -0.12 15.46
CA TYR A 60 11.97 -0.38 16.12
C TYR A 60 12.55 0.87 16.79
N LEU A 61 12.58 2.02 16.12
CA LEU A 61 13.09 3.25 16.71
C LEU A 61 12.25 3.71 17.90
N VAL A 62 10.94 3.61 17.82
CA VAL A 62 10.02 3.94 18.93
C VAL A 62 10.23 2.99 20.10
N SER A 63 10.39 1.68 19.87
CA SER A 63 10.65 0.73 20.95
C SER A 63 11.99 1.01 21.66
N ARG A 64 13.03 1.42 20.92
CA ARG A 64 14.33 1.83 21.52
C ARG A 64 14.25 3.14 22.30
N LEU A 65 13.36 4.05 21.89
CA LEU A 65 13.11 5.29 22.65
C LEU A 65 12.49 4.99 24.02
N SER A 66 11.66 3.97 24.11
CA SER A 66 11.08 3.48 25.38
C SER A 66 12.14 3.04 26.39
N GLU A 67 13.21 2.41 25.94
CA GLU A 67 14.30 1.98 26.82
C GLU A 67 15.07 3.15 27.42
N SER A 68 15.14 4.28 26.71
CA SER A 68 15.91 5.45 27.13
C SER A 68 15.09 6.46 27.96
N ARG A 69 13.75 6.40 27.88
CA ARG A 69 12.83 7.33 28.55
C ARG A 69 11.68 6.58 29.20
N GLN A 70 11.97 5.83 30.26
CA GLN A 70 10.93 5.12 30.99
C GLN A 70 10.09 6.09 31.83
N ILE A 71 8.78 6.05 31.64
CA ILE A 71 7.81 6.61 32.58
C ILE A 71 7.87 5.74 33.83
N ALA A 72 7.85 6.36 35.03
CA ALA A 72 8.02 5.67 36.31
C ALA A 72 6.98 4.54 36.54
N ASP A 73 5.77 4.73 36.00
CA ASP A 73 4.72 3.71 36.05
C ASP A 73 4.77 2.82 34.80
N PRO A 74 4.98 1.50 34.96
CA PRO A 74 5.08 0.57 33.83
C PRO A 74 3.82 0.53 32.96
N VAL A 75 2.62 0.65 33.52
CA VAL A 75 1.35 0.58 32.78
C VAL A 75 1.24 1.81 31.85
N TRP A 76 1.48 2.99 32.38
CA TRP A 76 1.45 4.22 31.59
C TRP A 76 2.54 4.26 30.53
N ASN A 77 3.71 3.67 30.80
CA ASN A 77 4.76 3.53 29.80
C ASN A 77 4.33 2.67 28.61
N HIS A 78 3.70 1.50 28.85
CA HIS A 78 3.16 0.65 27.79
C HIS A 78 2.08 1.38 26.98
N ILE A 79 1.13 2.03 27.66
CA ILE A 79 0.06 2.77 26.98
C ILE A 79 0.65 3.88 26.09
N ALA A 80 1.58 4.68 26.62
CA ALA A 80 2.23 5.74 25.87
C ALA A 80 2.96 5.20 24.62
N MET A 81 3.66 4.06 24.74
CA MET A 81 4.34 3.46 23.61
C MET A 81 3.36 2.95 22.54
N LEU A 82 2.27 2.31 22.94
CA LEU A 82 1.24 1.84 22.00
C LEU A 82 0.58 3.00 21.26
N VAL A 83 0.26 4.08 21.98
CA VAL A 83 -0.30 5.30 21.36
C VAL A 83 0.70 5.92 20.40
N LEU A 84 1.98 6.01 20.78
CA LEU A 84 3.03 6.56 19.91
C LEU A 84 3.24 5.72 18.66
N MET A 85 3.26 4.38 18.79
CA MET A 85 3.37 3.47 17.65
C MET A 85 2.17 3.60 16.70
N ALA A 86 0.95 3.64 17.24
CA ALA A 86 -0.26 3.82 16.43
C ALA A 86 -0.25 5.16 15.69
N ALA A 87 0.11 6.24 16.38
CA ALA A 87 0.21 7.57 15.79
C ALA A 87 1.29 7.64 14.70
N ALA A 88 2.46 7.06 14.94
CA ALA A 88 3.56 7.03 13.99
C ALA A 88 3.20 6.24 12.72
N MET A 89 2.58 5.08 12.87
CA MET A 89 2.14 4.26 11.74
C MET A 89 1.06 4.96 10.91
N THR A 90 0.06 5.57 11.57
CA THR A 90 -0.97 6.36 10.88
C THR A 90 -0.38 7.58 10.17
N ALA A 91 0.60 8.26 10.78
CA ALA A 91 1.29 9.40 10.17
C ALA A 91 2.06 8.99 8.91
N ILE A 92 2.76 7.86 8.93
CA ILE A 92 3.49 7.34 7.75
C ILE A 92 2.53 6.98 6.63
N GLU A 93 1.43 6.29 6.92
CA GLU A 93 0.41 5.97 5.95
C GLU A 93 -0.14 7.26 5.30
N TYR A 94 -0.45 8.27 6.10
CA TYR A 94 -0.93 9.56 5.61
C TYR A 94 0.11 10.28 4.74
N ILE A 95 1.37 10.35 5.19
CA ILE A 95 2.47 10.98 4.44
C ILE A 95 2.68 10.27 3.10
N ALA A 96 2.74 8.93 3.11
CA ALA A 96 2.87 8.14 1.90
C ALA A 96 1.69 8.37 0.93
N GLY A 97 0.46 8.40 1.45
CA GLY A 97 -0.74 8.67 0.66
C GLY A 97 -0.73 10.07 0.04
N ILE A 98 -0.35 11.11 0.80
CA ILE A 98 -0.21 12.48 0.27
C ILE A 98 0.88 12.56 -0.79
N LEU A 99 2.04 11.94 -0.53
CA LEU A 99 3.17 11.94 -1.47
C LEU A 99 2.74 11.34 -2.81
N LEU A 100 2.12 10.17 -2.78
CA LEU A 100 1.63 9.49 -3.98
C LEU A 100 0.55 10.31 -4.70
N LEU A 101 -0.39 10.88 -3.95
CA LEU A 101 -1.46 11.69 -4.54
C LEU A 101 -0.92 12.99 -5.15
N LYS A 102 -0.07 13.73 -4.45
CA LYS A 102 0.49 15.01 -4.94
C LYS A 102 1.53 14.83 -6.04
N VAL A 103 2.43 13.85 -5.87
CA VAL A 103 3.54 13.63 -6.81
C VAL A 103 3.10 12.82 -8.03
N MET A 104 2.27 11.80 -7.84
CA MET A 104 1.95 10.82 -8.90
C MET A 104 0.50 10.90 -9.42
N ASN A 105 -0.35 11.75 -8.81
CA ASN A 105 -1.79 11.84 -9.12
C ASN A 105 -2.49 10.48 -9.14
N ALA A 106 -2.04 9.57 -8.30
CA ALA A 106 -2.52 8.19 -8.19
C ALA A 106 -2.81 7.83 -6.74
N ARG A 107 -3.81 6.99 -6.53
CA ARG A 107 -4.14 6.39 -5.23
C ARG A 107 -3.82 4.90 -5.27
N LEU A 108 -2.97 4.43 -4.36
CA LEU A 108 -2.72 2.99 -4.16
C LEU A 108 -3.83 2.33 -3.34
N TRP A 109 -4.47 3.10 -2.45
CA TRP A 109 -5.65 2.72 -1.67
C TRP A 109 -6.63 3.89 -1.62
N ASP A 110 -7.88 3.63 -1.24
CA ASP A 110 -8.92 4.66 -1.17
C ASP A 110 -9.93 4.32 -0.07
N TYR A 111 -9.87 5.07 1.02
CA TYR A 111 -10.79 4.96 2.15
C TYR A 111 -11.93 5.98 2.12
N SER A 112 -12.16 6.68 1.00
CA SER A 112 -13.17 7.74 0.91
C SER A 112 -14.59 7.30 1.27
N ARG A 113 -14.88 5.98 1.16
CA ARG A 113 -16.17 5.40 1.57
C ARG A 113 -16.22 4.98 3.05
N ARG A 114 -15.12 5.12 3.80
CA ARG A 114 -15.06 4.73 5.21
C ARG A 114 -15.38 5.92 6.10
N TRP A 115 -16.08 5.64 7.20
CA TRP A 115 -16.37 6.64 8.22
C TRP A 115 -15.10 7.27 8.78
N GLY A 116 -15.16 8.59 9.07
CA GLY A 116 -14.05 9.32 9.68
C GLY A 116 -12.78 9.39 8.84
N ASN A 117 -12.85 9.13 7.53
CA ASN A 117 -11.66 9.20 6.68
C ASN A 117 -11.16 10.64 6.53
N VAL A 118 -9.83 10.80 6.43
CA VAL A 118 -9.17 12.06 6.11
C VAL A 118 -8.63 11.98 4.69
N LYS A 119 -9.26 12.74 3.77
CA LYS A 119 -8.91 12.78 2.33
C LYS A 119 -8.92 11.41 1.62
N GLY A 120 -9.58 10.40 2.22
CA GLY A 120 -9.56 9.02 1.73
C GLY A 120 -8.22 8.31 1.91
N LEU A 121 -7.26 8.89 2.66
CA LEU A 121 -5.90 8.36 2.83
C LEU A 121 -5.74 7.57 4.13
N ILE A 122 -6.40 8.00 5.21
CA ILE A 122 -6.45 7.31 6.49
C ILE A 122 -7.88 7.26 7.00
N CYS A 123 -8.19 6.29 7.86
CA CYS A 123 -9.47 6.25 8.56
C CYS A 123 -9.32 5.51 9.91
N PRO A 124 -10.23 5.72 10.89
CA PRO A 124 -10.14 5.16 12.23
C PRO A 124 -9.99 3.63 12.25
N LEU A 125 -10.66 2.92 11.33
CA LEU A 125 -10.56 1.47 11.24
C LEU A 125 -9.13 1.00 10.94
N PHE A 126 -8.48 1.60 9.93
CA PHE A 126 -7.10 1.22 9.57
C PHE A 126 -6.08 1.74 10.58
N SER A 127 -6.31 2.92 11.20
CA SER A 127 -5.50 3.36 12.33
C SER A 127 -5.59 2.40 13.52
N ALA A 128 -6.76 1.82 13.80
CA ALA A 128 -6.91 0.77 14.81
C ALA A 128 -6.17 -0.52 14.43
N ILE A 129 -6.19 -0.91 13.13
CA ILE A 129 -5.40 -2.05 12.65
C ILE A 129 -3.89 -1.78 12.85
N TRP A 130 -3.42 -0.58 12.56
CA TRP A 130 -2.04 -0.18 12.82
C TRP A 130 -1.70 -0.20 14.31
N ALA A 131 -2.63 0.20 15.18
CA ALA A 131 -2.45 0.09 16.63
C ALA A 131 -2.30 -1.35 17.09
N VAL A 132 -3.14 -2.27 16.58
CA VAL A 132 -3.03 -3.71 16.85
C VAL A 132 -1.70 -4.27 16.33
N MET A 133 -1.27 -3.89 15.14
CA MET A 133 0.04 -4.30 14.58
C MET A 133 1.20 -3.74 15.42
N GLY A 134 1.12 -2.50 15.89
CA GLY A 134 2.09 -1.90 16.79
C GLY A 134 2.16 -2.63 18.14
N ALA A 135 1.00 -3.00 18.71
CA ALA A 135 0.93 -3.81 19.93
C ALA A 135 1.52 -5.21 19.72
N ALA A 136 1.16 -5.87 18.64
CA ALA A 136 1.73 -7.17 18.29
C ALA A 136 3.26 -7.09 18.12
N TYR A 137 3.75 -6.03 17.46
CA TYR A 137 5.19 -5.77 17.37
C TYR A 137 5.79 -5.62 18.76
N TYR A 138 5.27 -4.75 19.59
CA TYR A 138 5.83 -4.40 20.89
C TYR A 138 5.91 -5.59 21.85
N PHE A 139 4.83 -6.39 21.93
CA PHE A 139 4.77 -7.49 22.88
C PHE A 139 5.37 -8.80 22.36
N PHE A 140 5.29 -9.06 21.07
CA PHE A 140 5.64 -10.37 20.51
C PHE A 140 6.80 -10.33 19.51
N VAL A 141 6.89 -9.30 18.67
CA VAL A 141 7.84 -9.29 17.54
C VAL A 141 9.20 -8.67 17.93
N ASP A 142 9.23 -7.65 18.78
CA ASP A 142 10.45 -6.93 19.15
C ASP A 142 11.59 -7.84 19.65
N PRO A 143 11.36 -8.87 20.50
CA PRO A 143 12.43 -9.79 20.92
C PRO A 143 13.02 -10.60 19.77
N TYR A 144 12.23 -10.93 18.75
CA TYR A 144 12.73 -11.63 17.56
C TYR A 144 13.54 -10.70 16.67
N ILE A 145 13.12 -9.43 16.56
CA ILE A 145 13.87 -8.39 15.85
C ILE A 145 15.25 -8.20 16.50
N LEU A 146 15.33 -8.14 17.82
CA LEU A 146 16.60 -8.00 18.51
C LEU A 146 17.52 -9.21 18.27
N ARG A 147 16.97 -10.42 18.30
CA ARG A 147 17.71 -11.64 17.97
C ARG A 147 18.20 -11.64 16.52
N ALA A 148 17.36 -11.20 15.58
CA ALA A 148 17.75 -11.10 14.17
C ALA A 148 18.88 -10.06 13.96
N LEU A 149 18.85 -8.93 14.67
CA LEU A 149 19.88 -7.92 14.63
C LEU A 149 21.18 -8.39 15.28
N ASP A 150 21.10 -9.18 16.37
CA ASP A 150 22.25 -9.82 17.00
C ASP A 150 22.86 -10.88 16.07
N TRP A 151 22.04 -11.71 15.43
CA TRP A 151 22.48 -12.64 14.40
C TRP A 151 23.21 -11.92 13.25
N LEU A 152 22.63 -10.82 12.73
CA LEU A 152 23.26 -10.02 11.68
C LEU A 152 24.62 -9.48 12.15
N SER A 153 24.75 -9.06 13.39
CA SER A 153 26.01 -8.54 13.94
C SER A 153 27.13 -9.57 13.96
N ARG A 154 26.79 -10.85 14.07
CA ARG A 154 27.73 -11.98 14.01
C ARG A 154 27.95 -12.52 12.60
N ASN A 155 27.05 -12.17 11.65
CA ASN A 155 27.07 -12.64 10.27
C ASN A 155 27.14 -11.47 9.28
N LEU A 156 28.11 -10.59 9.43
CA LEU A 156 28.23 -9.37 8.63
C LEU A 156 28.33 -9.62 7.12
N ALA A 157 28.75 -10.81 6.69
CA ALA A 157 28.73 -11.19 5.29
C ALA A 157 27.33 -11.10 4.67
N PHE A 158 26.26 -11.24 5.48
CA PHE A 158 24.88 -11.07 5.02
C PHE A 158 24.56 -9.62 4.60
N SER A 159 25.39 -8.65 5.00
CA SER A 159 25.27 -7.26 4.51
C SER A 159 25.42 -7.17 2.98
N PHE A 160 26.10 -8.12 2.33
CA PHE A 160 26.15 -8.24 0.89
C PHE A 160 24.74 -8.49 0.30
N VAL A 161 23.96 -9.40 0.90
CA VAL A 161 22.57 -9.68 0.48
C VAL A 161 21.70 -8.43 0.62
N ILE A 162 21.88 -7.68 1.73
CA ILE A 162 21.19 -6.40 1.93
C ILE A 162 21.58 -5.40 0.83
N GLY A 163 22.86 -5.32 0.48
CA GLY A 163 23.37 -4.47 -0.59
C GLY A 163 22.78 -4.84 -1.96
N VAL A 164 22.72 -6.13 -2.30
CA VAL A 164 22.07 -6.63 -3.52
C VAL A 164 20.59 -6.26 -3.54
N PHE A 165 19.89 -6.47 -2.42
CA PHE A 165 18.47 -6.05 -2.30
C PHE A 165 18.30 -4.57 -2.61
N PHE A 166 19.11 -3.69 -2.02
CA PHE A 166 19.00 -2.25 -2.29
C PHE A 166 19.39 -1.87 -3.71
N GLY A 167 20.31 -2.58 -4.33
CA GLY A 167 20.65 -2.41 -5.74
C GLY A 167 19.44 -2.71 -6.65
N VAL A 168 18.81 -3.88 -6.47
CA VAL A 168 17.60 -4.27 -7.19
C VAL A 168 16.44 -3.30 -6.88
N PHE A 169 16.27 -2.95 -5.61
CA PHE A 169 15.24 -2.01 -5.16
C PHE A 169 15.40 -0.64 -5.84
N ALA A 170 16.62 -0.11 -5.94
CA ALA A 170 16.88 1.18 -6.58
C ALA A 170 16.54 1.15 -8.08
N ILE A 171 16.93 0.09 -8.79
CA ILE A 171 16.59 -0.10 -10.21
C ILE A 171 15.07 -0.15 -10.40
N ASP A 172 14.40 -0.96 -9.60
CA ASP A 172 12.93 -1.09 -9.65
C ASP A 172 12.23 0.23 -9.28
N PHE A 173 12.74 0.93 -8.27
CA PHE A 173 12.20 2.24 -7.86
C PHE A 173 12.24 3.24 -9.02
N VAL A 174 13.34 3.33 -9.74
CA VAL A 174 13.49 4.19 -10.91
C VAL A 174 12.52 3.76 -12.02
N TYR A 175 12.48 2.46 -12.33
CA TYR A 175 11.57 1.90 -13.35
C TYR A 175 10.09 2.18 -13.00
N SER A 176 9.69 1.85 -11.79
CA SER A 176 8.31 2.01 -11.31
C SER A 176 7.91 3.49 -11.25
N THR A 177 8.83 4.38 -10.84
CA THR A 177 8.59 5.82 -10.84
C THR A 177 8.39 6.35 -12.26
N HIS A 178 9.18 5.91 -13.23
CA HIS A 178 9.01 6.26 -14.64
C HIS A 178 7.62 5.86 -15.17
N LEU A 179 7.16 4.67 -14.80
CA LEU A 179 5.84 4.18 -15.15
C LEU A 179 4.74 5.05 -14.52
N MET A 180 4.90 5.40 -13.24
CA MET A 180 3.96 6.26 -12.53
C MET A 180 3.92 7.69 -13.10
N VAL A 181 5.03 8.22 -13.59
CA VAL A 181 5.07 9.51 -14.29
C VAL A 181 4.23 9.48 -15.56
N LYS A 182 4.31 8.42 -16.37
CA LYS A 182 3.45 8.24 -17.56
C LYS A 182 1.97 8.21 -17.21
N ILE A 183 1.60 7.46 -16.16
CA ILE A 183 0.23 7.40 -15.65
C ILE A 183 -0.23 8.78 -15.16
N ARG A 184 0.62 9.52 -14.46
CA ARG A 184 0.35 10.88 -13.98
C ARG A 184 0.07 11.84 -15.14
N THR A 185 0.89 11.83 -16.18
CA THR A 185 0.70 12.68 -17.35
C THR A 185 -0.68 12.45 -17.97
N PHE A 186 -1.03 11.19 -18.21
CA PHE A 186 -2.35 10.81 -18.70
C PHE A 186 -3.48 11.25 -17.74
N ALA A 187 -3.33 11.03 -16.45
CA ALA A 187 -4.32 11.39 -15.42
C ALA A 187 -4.58 12.90 -15.39
N ARG A 188 -3.54 13.72 -15.59
CA ARG A 188 -3.64 15.18 -15.67
C ARG A 188 -4.32 15.64 -16.96
N GLU A 189 -3.97 15.06 -18.10
CA GLU A 189 -4.61 15.36 -19.40
C GLU A 189 -6.13 15.08 -19.33
N LYS A 190 -6.55 14.05 -18.65
CA LYS A 190 -7.97 13.65 -18.50
C LYS A 190 -8.65 14.25 -17.26
N ASN A 191 -7.93 15.05 -16.45
CA ASN A 191 -8.40 15.62 -15.18
C ASN A 191 -9.03 14.56 -14.23
N VAL A 192 -8.37 13.40 -14.11
CA VAL A 192 -8.83 12.28 -13.27
C VAL A 192 -7.75 11.84 -12.28
N VAL A 193 -8.18 11.22 -11.17
CA VAL A 193 -7.29 10.50 -10.26
C VAL A 193 -7.35 9.01 -10.58
N VAL A 194 -6.22 8.41 -10.94
CA VAL A 194 -6.14 7.00 -11.27
C VAL A 194 -6.10 6.15 -10.00
N ARG A 195 -7.02 5.20 -9.89
CA ARG A 195 -7.01 4.15 -8.87
C ARG A 195 -6.12 3.00 -9.36
N TYR A 196 -4.93 2.93 -8.83
CA TYR A 196 -3.87 2.08 -9.36
C TYR A 196 -4.19 0.57 -9.29
N GLU A 197 -4.90 0.14 -8.25
CA GLU A 197 -5.33 -1.26 -8.12
C GLU A 197 -6.38 -1.67 -9.16
N GLU A 198 -7.38 -0.81 -9.35
CA GLU A 198 -8.41 -1.03 -10.37
C GLU A 198 -7.77 -1.09 -11.77
N LEU A 199 -6.78 -0.22 -12.01
CA LEU A 199 -6.01 -0.23 -13.25
C LEU A 199 -5.28 -1.56 -13.45
N LYS A 200 -4.58 -2.07 -12.44
CA LYS A 200 -3.91 -3.38 -12.50
C LYS A 200 -4.90 -4.53 -12.74
N ALA A 201 -6.04 -4.50 -12.05
CA ALA A 201 -7.07 -5.51 -12.23
C ALA A 201 -7.64 -5.50 -13.65
N TYR A 202 -7.90 -4.32 -14.21
CA TYR A 202 -8.35 -4.15 -15.59
C TYR A 202 -7.35 -4.69 -16.61
N PHE A 203 -6.07 -4.34 -16.47
CA PHE A 203 -4.99 -4.83 -17.35
C PHE A 203 -4.87 -6.36 -17.27
N LYS A 204 -5.11 -6.93 -16.09
CA LYS A 204 -5.07 -8.38 -15.91
C LYS A 204 -6.30 -9.09 -16.52
N ALA A 205 -7.48 -8.50 -16.44
CA ALA A 205 -8.71 -9.05 -16.98
C ALA A 205 -8.72 -9.06 -18.53
N GLY A 206 -8.13 -8.04 -19.16
CA GLY A 206 -8.09 -7.91 -20.63
C GLY A 206 -7.04 -8.80 -21.35
N ARG A 207 -6.36 -9.70 -20.64
CA ARG A 207 -5.38 -10.64 -21.20
C ARG A 207 -5.96 -12.04 -21.27
N GLU A 208 -6.66 -12.35 -22.34
CA GLU A 208 -7.27 -13.67 -22.54
C GLU A 208 -6.27 -14.77 -22.94
N ASN A 209 -5.09 -14.47 -23.50
CA ASN A 209 -4.21 -15.50 -24.09
C ASN A 209 -2.70 -15.30 -23.91
N GLY A 210 -2.20 -14.51 -22.96
CA GLY A 210 -0.78 -14.29 -22.77
C GLY A 210 -0.25 -14.77 -21.42
N ARG A 211 1.01 -15.23 -21.36
CA ARG A 211 1.72 -15.53 -20.11
C ARG A 211 1.52 -14.38 -19.11
N GLN A 212 0.83 -14.67 -18.03
CA GLN A 212 0.54 -13.68 -16.98
C GLN A 212 1.84 -13.33 -16.24
N HIS A 213 2.42 -12.18 -16.54
CA HIS A 213 3.53 -11.66 -15.77
C HIS A 213 2.98 -11.03 -14.48
N PHE A 214 3.04 -11.80 -13.40
CA PHE A 214 2.56 -11.35 -12.08
C PHE A 214 3.21 -10.03 -11.63
N PHE A 215 4.52 -9.89 -11.82
CA PHE A 215 5.27 -8.70 -11.43
C PHE A 215 5.12 -7.55 -12.44
N LEU A 216 5.03 -7.82 -13.72
CA LEU A 216 4.93 -6.81 -14.78
C LEU A 216 3.47 -6.60 -15.23
N ALA A 217 2.57 -6.38 -14.27
CA ALA A 217 1.13 -6.28 -14.54
C ALA A 217 0.75 -5.18 -15.55
N LEU A 218 1.54 -4.11 -15.65
CA LEU A 218 1.33 -2.99 -16.58
C LEU A 218 2.20 -3.08 -17.85
N HIS A 219 2.99 -4.15 -17.99
CA HIS A 219 3.72 -4.40 -19.23
C HIS A 219 2.74 -4.93 -20.29
N THR A 220 2.60 -4.25 -21.41
CA THR A 220 1.66 -4.58 -22.48
C THR A 220 2.35 -4.47 -23.83
N GLU A 221 1.90 -5.25 -24.82
CA GLU A 221 2.34 -5.15 -26.21
C GLU A 221 1.86 -3.86 -26.88
N ILE A 222 0.72 -3.34 -26.41
CA ILE A 222 0.13 -2.07 -26.88
C ILE A 222 0.73 -0.91 -26.07
N PRO A 223 0.95 0.27 -26.65
CA PRO A 223 1.43 1.45 -25.93
C PRO A 223 0.60 1.75 -24.67
N LEU A 224 1.27 2.00 -23.55
CA LEU A 224 0.63 2.24 -22.25
C LEU A 224 -0.48 3.31 -22.33
N ARG A 225 -0.26 4.38 -23.12
CA ARG A 225 -1.22 5.46 -23.30
C ARG A 225 -2.55 4.98 -23.88
N GLU A 226 -2.50 4.09 -24.85
CA GLU A 226 -3.69 3.51 -25.49
C GLU A 226 -4.46 2.62 -24.51
N LYS A 227 -3.77 1.80 -23.74
CA LYS A 227 -4.39 1.01 -22.67
C LYS A 227 -5.01 1.86 -21.56
N LEU A 228 -4.37 2.94 -21.19
CA LEU A 228 -4.92 3.90 -20.22
C LEU A 228 -6.17 4.59 -20.78
N GLN A 229 -6.21 4.88 -22.08
CA GLN A 229 -7.41 5.42 -22.74
C GLN A 229 -8.55 4.40 -22.72
N GLN A 230 -8.29 3.14 -23.07
CA GLN A 230 -9.29 2.05 -23.01
C GLN A 230 -9.85 1.89 -21.59
N TYR A 231 -8.99 1.94 -20.56
CA TYR A 231 -9.43 1.89 -19.17
C TYR A 231 -10.29 3.09 -18.78
N TYR A 232 -9.94 4.29 -19.22
CA TYR A 232 -10.71 5.50 -18.98
C TYR A 232 -12.10 5.42 -19.61
N ASP A 233 -12.18 5.01 -20.86
CA ASP A 233 -13.43 4.87 -21.61
C ASP A 233 -14.34 3.79 -20.98
N TYR A 234 -13.78 2.65 -20.60
CA TYR A 234 -14.47 1.60 -19.84
C TYR A 234 -15.08 2.13 -18.54
N ARG A 235 -14.30 2.89 -17.76
CA ARG A 235 -14.80 3.46 -16.49
C ARG A 235 -15.88 4.50 -16.70
N ARG A 236 -15.77 5.30 -17.74
CA ARG A 236 -16.75 6.31 -18.12
C ARG A 236 -18.08 5.65 -18.51
N ALA A 237 -18.06 4.68 -19.40
CA ALA A 237 -19.23 3.93 -19.83
C ALA A 237 -19.93 3.25 -18.64
N ARG A 238 -19.16 2.61 -17.74
CA ARG A 238 -19.71 1.97 -16.54
C ARG A 238 -20.34 2.97 -15.55
N ARG A 239 -19.81 4.18 -15.46
CA ARG A 239 -20.41 5.24 -14.63
C ARG A 239 -21.74 5.72 -15.24
N GLU A 240 -21.76 5.99 -16.54
CA GLU A 240 -22.97 6.42 -17.27
C GLU A 240 -24.09 5.35 -17.22
N GLU A 241 -23.72 4.07 -17.21
CA GLU A 241 -24.66 2.96 -17.04
C GLU A 241 -25.24 2.92 -15.61
N LEU A 242 -24.42 3.07 -14.59
CA LEU A 242 -24.87 3.13 -13.19
C LEU A 242 -25.75 4.35 -12.94
N ASP A 243 -25.42 5.50 -13.49
CA ASP A 243 -26.22 6.72 -13.36
C ASP A 243 -27.58 6.55 -14.07
N ARG A 244 -27.64 5.86 -15.21
CA ARG A 244 -28.88 5.51 -15.88
C ARG A 244 -29.77 4.56 -15.05
N ILE A 245 -29.17 3.56 -14.43
CA ILE A 245 -29.92 2.62 -13.57
C ILE A 245 -30.44 3.34 -12.33
N LEU A 246 -29.67 4.20 -11.69
CA LEU A 246 -30.05 4.92 -10.47
C LEU A 246 -31.14 5.98 -10.74
N HIS A 247 -31.09 6.64 -11.89
CA HIS A 247 -32.10 7.67 -12.25
C HIS A 247 -33.25 7.12 -13.11
N GLY A 248 -33.13 5.91 -13.67
CA GLY A 248 -34.18 5.24 -14.42
C GLY A 248 -35.25 4.59 -13.54
N GLU A 249 -34.93 4.24 -12.30
CA GLU A 249 -35.88 3.69 -11.32
C GLU A 249 -36.85 4.75 -10.78
N ASP A 250 -36.49 6.05 -10.77
CA ASP A 250 -37.38 7.14 -10.35
C ASP A 250 -38.46 7.48 -11.39
N GLY A 251 -38.33 7.04 -12.66
CA GLY A 251 -39.28 7.30 -13.72
C GLY A 251 -40.50 6.35 -13.77
N THR A 252 -40.40 5.17 -13.16
CA THR A 252 -41.46 4.13 -13.28
C THR A 252 -42.38 4.02 -12.06
N SER A 253 -42.05 4.68 -10.94
CA SER A 253 -42.89 4.60 -9.73
C SER A 253 -44.02 5.65 -9.68
N ASN A 254 -44.07 6.63 -10.59
CA ASN A 254 -45.05 7.72 -10.56
C ASN A 254 -46.22 7.57 -11.54
N THR A 255 -46.26 6.51 -12.36
CA THR A 255 -47.40 6.27 -13.30
C THR A 255 -48.42 5.24 -12.81
N ALA A 256 -48.20 4.61 -11.64
CA ALA A 256 -49.11 3.59 -11.12
C ALA A 256 -50.11 4.08 -10.03
N LYS A 257 -50.29 5.41 -9.84
CA LYS A 257 -51.23 5.98 -8.86
C LYS A 257 -52.24 6.95 -9.47
N ALA A 258 -52.49 6.85 -10.77
CA ALA A 258 -53.56 7.63 -11.45
C ALA A 258 -54.39 6.74 -12.39
N GLU A 259 -55.05 5.70 -11.84
CA GLU A 259 -56.23 5.04 -12.36
C GLU A 259 -57.11 4.57 -11.18
#